data_872d0dacd789dcb50b925d1d336ae41f
#
_entry.id   872d0dacd789dcb50b925d1d336ae41f
#
_cell.length_a   1.000
_cell.length_b   1.000
_cell.length_c   1.000
_cell.angle_alpha   90.00
_cell.angle_beta   90.00
_cell.angle_gamma   90.00
#
_symmetry.space_group_name_H-M   'P 1'
#
loop_
_entity.id
_entity.type
_entity.pdbx_description
1 polymer ?
#
loop_
_entity_poly.entity_id
_entity_poly.type
_entity_poly.pdbx_seq_one_letter_code
_entity_poly.pdbx_strand_id
1 'polypeptide(L)'
;IVFPFWADFLDTAHIAEKRGQFFGVSFFFNSFAGLFGGIAVKMLLSSSIAFPKNFGYGFIIYAVCVIIATFLFMFYRTSTNVRRSDSKTFKDFIGEIRQILKKNNNFKNYIFSRILLTANYPAISLYAVYAKDKMNFEMSEAGIFIVISTTVSALSGYITGKFGDKFGHKNAMVFVFLAYFFALVSALWATSLLHVYIIFVFLGIGMGGWLTSAMSLIYEFAGDGDIKIYFALTDSLTAPFVLLSIILTGICAPRFGIEAVLIGIGIFIVLGIFSLVFLTKDPKDYS
;
A
#
# COMPACT_ATOMS: atom_id res chain seq x y z
N ILE A 1 -6.26 -9.81 -6.78
CA ILE A 1 -6.29 -10.59 -8.06
C ILE A 1 -5.32 -10.00 -9.10
N VAL A 2 -5.09 -8.69 -9.14
CA VAL A 2 -4.24 -8.04 -10.17
C VAL A 2 -2.74 -8.29 -9.95
N PHE A 3 -2.27 -8.33 -8.70
CA PHE A 3 -0.84 -8.42 -8.38
C PHE A 3 -0.12 -9.66 -8.93
N PRO A 4 -0.66 -10.89 -8.86
CA PRO A 4 0.01 -12.05 -9.43
C PRO A 4 0.19 -11.96 -10.95
N PHE A 5 -0.81 -11.42 -11.66
CA PHE A 5 -0.74 -11.19 -13.11
C PHE A 5 0.25 -10.09 -13.45
N TRP A 6 0.32 -9.03 -12.62
CA TRP A 6 1.28 -7.96 -12.78
C TRP A 6 2.72 -8.44 -12.58
N ALA A 7 2.96 -9.27 -11.56
CA ALA A 7 4.28 -9.86 -11.31
C ALA A 7 4.73 -10.76 -12.49
N ASP A 8 3.82 -11.57 -13.02
CA ASP A 8 4.09 -12.43 -14.20
C ASP A 8 4.36 -11.59 -15.46
N PHE A 9 3.56 -10.55 -15.67
CA PHE A 9 3.78 -9.59 -16.76
C PHE A 9 5.15 -8.94 -16.67
N LEU A 10 5.57 -8.48 -15.50
CA LEU A 10 6.88 -7.88 -15.29
C LEU A 10 8.02 -8.88 -15.53
N ASP A 11 7.82 -10.14 -15.16
CA ASP A 11 8.80 -11.20 -15.37
C ASP A 11 8.99 -11.53 -16.86
N THR A 12 7.89 -11.53 -17.61
CA THR A 12 7.92 -11.81 -19.06
C THR A 12 8.30 -10.59 -19.91
N ALA A 13 8.03 -9.38 -19.41
CA ALA A 13 8.20 -8.15 -20.17
C ALA A 13 9.59 -7.54 -20.06
N HIS A 14 10.35 -7.87 -19.01
CA HIS A 14 11.64 -7.23 -18.72
C HIS A 14 12.75 -8.23 -18.48
N ILE A 15 13.92 -7.93 -19.08
CA ILE A 15 15.17 -8.65 -18.82
C ILE A 15 15.52 -8.43 -17.33
N ALA A 16 15.80 -9.51 -16.59
CA ALA A 16 16.06 -9.50 -15.15
C ALA A 16 17.08 -8.42 -14.72
N GLU A 17 18.11 -8.22 -15.53
CA GLU A 17 19.19 -7.24 -15.31
C GLU A 17 18.71 -5.77 -15.35
N LYS A 18 17.60 -5.46 -16.01
CA LYS A 18 17.07 -4.09 -16.15
C LYS A 18 15.84 -3.79 -15.27
N ARG A 19 15.42 -4.74 -14.44
CA ARG A 19 14.24 -4.57 -13.56
C ARG A 19 14.41 -3.40 -12.59
N GLY A 20 15.57 -3.26 -11.97
CA GLY A 20 15.87 -2.15 -11.07
C GLY A 20 15.78 -0.79 -11.75
N GLN A 21 16.29 -0.69 -12.97
CA GLN A 21 16.19 0.54 -13.77
C GLN A 21 14.74 0.85 -14.13
N PHE A 22 13.95 -0.15 -14.52
CA PHE A 22 12.52 0.01 -14.81
C PHE A 22 11.74 0.51 -13.60
N PHE A 23 11.93 -0.11 -12.45
CA PHE A 23 11.28 0.35 -11.21
C PHE A 23 11.72 1.76 -10.82
N GLY A 24 12.99 2.08 -10.91
CA GLY A 24 13.51 3.42 -10.63
C GLY A 24 12.86 4.50 -11.52
N VAL A 25 12.78 4.26 -12.81
CA VAL A 25 12.13 5.15 -13.77
C VAL A 25 10.61 5.24 -13.51
N SER A 26 9.96 4.10 -13.23
CA SER A 26 8.53 4.07 -12.92
C SER A 26 8.20 4.84 -11.65
N PHE A 27 9.00 4.72 -10.59
CA PHE A 27 8.83 5.49 -9.35
C PHE A 27 9.06 6.98 -9.56
N PHE A 28 10.06 7.36 -10.37
CA PHE A 28 10.28 8.76 -10.72
C PHE A 28 9.05 9.37 -11.41
N PHE A 29 8.54 8.72 -12.47
CA PHE A 29 7.35 9.21 -13.18
C PHE A 29 6.09 9.17 -12.33
N ASN A 30 5.91 8.17 -11.46
CA ASN A 30 4.79 8.10 -10.53
C ASN A 30 4.80 9.31 -9.57
N SER A 31 5.96 9.63 -8.99
CA SER A 31 6.11 10.78 -8.09
C SER A 31 5.89 12.10 -8.80
N PHE A 32 6.41 12.22 -10.01
CA PHE A 32 6.22 13.39 -10.86
C PHE A 32 4.72 13.58 -11.21
N ALA A 33 4.04 12.51 -11.63
CA ALA A 33 2.61 12.52 -11.88
C ALA A 33 1.79 12.84 -10.61
N GLY A 34 2.21 12.33 -9.45
CA GLY A 34 1.58 12.63 -8.16
C GLY A 34 1.68 14.10 -7.78
N LEU A 35 2.83 14.73 -8.03
CA LEU A 35 3.03 16.17 -7.81
C LEU A 35 2.06 17.00 -8.68
N PHE A 36 1.99 16.72 -9.98
CA PHE A 36 1.04 17.42 -10.86
C PHE A 36 -0.40 17.11 -10.50
N GLY A 37 -0.72 15.85 -10.14
CA GLY A 37 -2.04 15.46 -9.67
C GLY A 37 -2.46 16.23 -8.43
N GLY A 38 -1.57 16.38 -7.45
CA GLY A 38 -1.83 17.16 -6.23
C GLY A 38 -2.07 18.63 -6.51
N ILE A 39 -1.27 19.25 -7.40
CA ILE A 39 -1.48 20.64 -7.84
C ILE A 39 -2.83 20.78 -8.56
N ALA A 40 -3.16 19.87 -9.47
CA ALA A 40 -4.43 19.87 -10.18
C ALA A 40 -5.63 19.75 -9.23
N VAL A 41 -5.55 18.87 -8.23
CA VAL A 41 -6.57 18.73 -7.18
C VAL A 41 -6.70 20.04 -6.38
N LYS A 42 -5.59 20.65 -5.97
CA LYS A 42 -5.62 21.93 -5.26
C LYS A 42 -6.33 23.00 -6.09
N MET A 43 -5.95 23.17 -7.37
CA MET A 43 -6.56 24.14 -8.27
C MET A 43 -8.06 23.87 -8.49
N LEU A 44 -8.45 22.61 -8.62
CA LEU A 44 -9.83 22.20 -8.82
C LEU A 44 -10.69 22.49 -7.58
N LEU A 45 -10.19 22.18 -6.39
CA LEU A 45 -10.92 22.37 -5.14
C LEU A 45 -10.94 23.83 -4.67
N SER A 46 -9.97 24.66 -5.10
CA SER A 46 -9.97 26.12 -4.85
C SER A 46 -10.75 26.92 -5.90
N SER A 47 -11.26 26.26 -6.94
CA SER A 47 -12.05 26.91 -7.99
C SER A 47 -13.45 27.31 -7.49
N SER A 48 -14.13 28.20 -8.24
CA SER A 48 -15.53 28.62 -7.99
C SER A 48 -16.56 27.50 -8.21
N ILE A 49 -16.13 26.30 -8.63
CA ILE A 49 -17.00 25.16 -8.89
C ILE A 49 -17.44 24.55 -7.55
N ALA A 50 -18.74 24.65 -7.24
CA ALA A 50 -19.28 24.17 -6.00
C ALA A 50 -19.29 22.63 -5.88
N PHE A 51 -19.20 22.12 -4.65
CA PHE A 51 -19.44 20.72 -4.33
C PHE A 51 -20.88 20.31 -4.74
N PRO A 52 -21.12 19.12 -5.33
CA PRO A 52 -20.14 18.04 -5.60
C PRO A 52 -19.48 18.09 -7.01
N LYS A 53 -19.76 19.13 -7.83
CA LYS A 53 -19.31 19.19 -9.23
C LYS A 53 -17.78 19.20 -9.36
N ASN A 54 -17.07 19.88 -8.47
CA ASN A 54 -15.62 19.92 -8.44
C ASN A 54 -15.02 18.50 -8.28
N PHE A 55 -15.57 17.66 -7.41
CA PHE A 55 -15.16 16.25 -7.30
C PHE A 55 -15.52 15.45 -8.55
N GLY A 56 -16.70 15.72 -9.15
CA GLY A 56 -17.12 15.11 -10.40
C GLY A 56 -16.12 15.34 -11.54
N TYR A 57 -15.61 16.54 -11.69
CA TYR A 57 -14.54 16.84 -12.67
C TYR A 57 -13.25 16.09 -12.37
N GLY A 58 -12.88 15.93 -11.09
CA GLY A 58 -11.74 15.12 -10.68
C GLY A 58 -11.88 13.66 -11.14
N PHE A 59 -13.07 13.06 -10.95
CA PHE A 59 -13.34 11.71 -11.43
C PHE A 59 -13.33 11.59 -12.97
N ILE A 60 -13.80 12.60 -13.69
CA ILE A 60 -13.74 12.62 -15.15
C ILE A 60 -12.28 12.67 -15.63
N ILE A 61 -11.45 13.53 -15.05
CA ILE A 61 -10.02 13.60 -15.36
C ILE A 61 -9.36 12.26 -15.11
N TYR A 62 -9.62 11.63 -13.95
CA TYR A 62 -9.12 10.29 -13.61
C TYR A 62 -9.55 9.25 -14.65
N ALA A 63 -10.84 9.22 -15.02
CA ALA A 63 -11.36 8.28 -16.02
C ALA A 63 -10.66 8.45 -17.39
N VAL A 64 -10.47 9.68 -17.84
CA VAL A 64 -9.74 9.98 -19.10
C VAL A 64 -8.30 9.49 -19.01
N CYS A 65 -7.59 9.74 -17.90
CA CYS A 65 -6.22 9.26 -17.70
C CYS A 65 -6.15 7.74 -17.73
N VAL A 66 -7.10 7.02 -17.09
CA VAL A 66 -7.16 5.55 -17.10
C VAL A 66 -7.42 5.01 -18.51
N ILE A 67 -8.33 5.63 -19.27
CA ILE A 67 -8.60 5.25 -20.67
C ILE A 67 -7.35 5.40 -21.53
N ILE A 68 -6.65 6.54 -21.42
CA ILE A 68 -5.40 6.79 -22.15
C ILE A 68 -4.34 5.75 -21.74
N ALA A 69 -4.17 5.50 -20.45
CA ALA A 69 -3.21 4.52 -19.95
C ALA A 69 -3.52 3.11 -20.49
N THR A 70 -4.79 2.71 -20.47
CA THR A 70 -5.24 1.41 -21.01
C THR A 70 -4.97 1.31 -22.51
N PHE A 71 -5.27 2.39 -23.25
CA PHE A 71 -4.99 2.44 -24.69
C PHE A 71 -3.49 2.33 -24.99
N LEU A 72 -2.64 3.06 -24.28
CA LEU A 72 -1.19 2.96 -24.41
C LEU A 72 -0.68 1.56 -24.05
N PHE A 73 -1.27 0.92 -23.04
CA PHE A 73 -0.91 -0.43 -22.64
C PHE A 73 -1.18 -1.48 -23.73
N MET A 74 -2.17 -1.26 -24.61
CA MET A 74 -2.46 -2.15 -25.75
C MET A 74 -1.32 -2.22 -26.78
N PHE A 75 -0.44 -1.21 -26.84
CA PHE A 75 0.73 -1.21 -27.71
C PHE A 75 1.94 -1.94 -27.11
N TYR A 76 1.83 -2.37 -25.86
CA TYR A 76 2.93 -3.09 -25.21
C TYR A 76 3.05 -4.50 -25.76
N ARG A 77 4.24 -4.86 -26.24
CA ARG A 77 4.52 -6.20 -26.78
C ARG A 77 5.25 -7.03 -25.72
N THR A 78 4.66 -8.13 -25.30
CA THR A 78 5.33 -9.14 -24.47
C THR A 78 6.13 -10.12 -25.33
N SER A 79 7.23 -10.65 -24.81
CA SER A 79 7.93 -11.75 -25.47
C SER A 79 7.03 -12.99 -25.45
N THR A 80 7.00 -13.72 -26.58
CA THR A 80 6.09 -14.86 -26.79
C THR A 80 6.45 -16.14 -26.01
N ASN A 81 7.50 -16.12 -25.18
CA ASN A 81 7.89 -17.24 -24.33
C ASN A 81 7.01 -17.32 -23.07
N VAL A 82 5.72 -17.47 -23.26
CA VAL A 82 4.81 -17.82 -22.17
C VAL A 82 5.13 -19.26 -21.76
N ARG A 83 5.80 -19.44 -20.63
CA ARG A 83 5.81 -20.74 -19.95
C ARG A 83 4.35 -21.08 -19.63
N ARG A 84 3.76 -21.98 -20.41
CA ARG A 84 2.46 -22.56 -20.08
C ARG A 84 2.64 -23.27 -18.73
N SER A 85 2.16 -22.64 -17.68
CA SER A 85 1.94 -23.32 -16.42
C SER A 85 0.81 -24.32 -16.66
N ASP A 86 1.03 -25.58 -16.31
CA ASP A 86 -0.03 -26.57 -16.33
C ASP A 86 -1.24 -26.01 -15.57
N SER A 87 -2.42 -26.11 -16.17
CA SER A 87 -3.66 -25.61 -15.58
C SER A 87 -3.97 -26.40 -14.30
N LYS A 88 -3.57 -25.87 -13.16
CA LYS A 88 -3.88 -26.47 -11.84
C LYS A 88 -5.39 -26.35 -11.59
N THR A 89 -5.99 -27.43 -11.14
CA THR A 89 -7.38 -27.42 -10.68
C THR A 89 -7.49 -26.56 -9.41
N PHE A 90 -8.64 -25.91 -9.19
CA PHE A 90 -8.89 -25.14 -7.97
C PHE A 90 -8.64 -25.95 -6.68
N LYS A 91 -8.92 -27.25 -6.72
CA LYS A 91 -8.65 -28.19 -5.62
C LYS A 91 -7.15 -28.33 -5.34
N ASP A 92 -6.33 -28.41 -6.39
CA ASP A 92 -4.88 -28.52 -6.28
C ASP A 92 -4.30 -27.21 -5.70
N PHE A 93 -4.82 -26.07 -6.13
CA PHE A 93 -4.45 -24.76 -5.59
C PHE A 93 -4.76 -24.66 -4.08
N ILE A 94 -5.95 -25.07 -3.63
CA ILE A 94 -6.28 -25.11 -2.19
C ILE A 94 -5.38 -26.09 -1.43
N GLY A 95 -5.03 -27.21 -2.04
CA GLY A 95 -4.09 -28.18 -1.47
C GLY A 95 -2.69 -27.57 -1.25
N GLU A 96 -2.16 -26.86 -2.25
CA GLU A 96 -0.88 -26.14 -2.15
C GLU A 96 -0.91 -25.05 -1.07
N ILE A 97 -1.97 -24.24 -1.01
CA ILE A 97 -2.16 -23.26 0.05
C ILE A 97 -2.01 -23.90 1.43
N ARG A 98 -2.77 -24.98 1.65
CA ARG A 98 -2.74 -25.68 2.94
C ARG A 98 -1.36 -26.26 3.25
N GLN A 99 -0.65 -26.73 2.24
CA GLN A 99 0.69 -27.28 2.38
C GLN A 99 1.71 -26.19 2.73
N ILE A 100 1.68 -25.02 2.03
CA ILE A 100 2.55 -23.87 2.29
C ILE A 100 2.35 -23.37 3.73
N LEU A 101 1.09 -23.15 4.14
CA LEU A 101 0.78 -22.63 5.47
C LEU A 101 1.12 -23.64 6.60
N LYS A 102 1.08 -24.95 6.33
CA LYS A 102 1.52 -25.97 7.29
C LYS A 102 3.04 -26.07 7.37
N LYS A 103 3.74 -25.93 6.25
CA LYS A 103 5.17 -26.14 6.13
C LYS A 103 5.98 -24.90 6.54
N ASN A 104 5.42 -23.69 6.32
CA ASN A 104 6.10 -22.43 6.60
C ASN A 104 5.36 -21.63 7.69
N ASN A 105 5.62 -21.97 8.95
CA ASN A 105 5.05 -21.25 10.10
C ASN A 105 5.46 -19.77 10.13
N ASN A 106 6.64 -19.43 9.62
CA ASN A 106 7.13 -18.06 9.59
C ASN A 106 6.32 -17.20 8.61
N PHE A 107 6.05 -17.74 7.42
CA PHE A 107 5.16 -17.09 6.47
C PHE A 107 3.73 -16.92 7.00
N LYS A 108 3.20 -17.92 7.70
CA LYS A 108 1.90 -17.82 8.38
C LYS A 108 1.86 -16.68 9.41
N ASN A 109 2.91 -16.52 10.21
CA ASN A 109 3.02 -15.42 11.18
C ASN A 109 3.09 -14.05 10.48
N TYR A 110 3.81 -13.96 9.36
CA TYR A 110 3.84 -12.76 8.54
C TYR A 110 2.45 -12.41 7.98
N ILE A 111 1.71 -13.39 7.45
CA ILE A 111 0.32 -13.17 7.00
C ILE A 111 -0.56 -12.66 8.14
N PHE A 112 -0.43 -13.21 9.33
CA PHE A 112 -1.16 -12.75 10.51
C PHE A 112 -0.84 -11.28 10.83
N SER A 113 0.44 -10.89 10.83
CA SER A 113 0.85 -9.50 11.00
C SER A 113 0.26 -8.59 9.93
N ARG A 114 0.23 -9.03 8.67
CA ARG A 114 -0.40 -8.29 7.56
C ARG A 114 -1.90 -8.12 7.73
N ILE A 115 -2.59 -9.15 8.20
CA ILE A 115 -4.03 -9.08 8.50
C ILE A 115 -4.30 -7.99 9.53
N LEU A 116 -3.53 -7.94 10.61
CA LEU A 116 -3.67 -6.90 11.63
C LEU A 116 -3.48 -5.49 11.05
N LEU A 117 -2.50 -5.33 10.14
CA LEU A 117 -2.26 -4.04 9.49
C LEU A 117 -3.38 -3.63 8.52
N THR A 118 -4.21 -4.56 8.03
CA THR A 118 -5.34 -4.18 7.16
C THR A 118 -6.30 -3.18 7.81
N ALA A 119 -6.34 -3.12 9.14
CA ALA A 119 -7.09 -2.12 9.88
C ALA A 119 -6.68 -0.67 9.54
N ASN A 120 -5.45 -0.46 9.04
CA ASN A 120 -4.97 0.86 8.64
C ASN A 120 -5.56 1.38 7.32
N TYR A 121 -6.09 0.51 6.45
CA TYR A 121 -6.59 0.96 5.14
C TYR A 121 -7.65 2.07 5.23
N PRO A 122 -8.71 1.96 6.05
CA PRO A 122 -9.69 3.04 6.18
C PRO A 122 -9.14 4.28 6.88
N ALA A 123 -8.13 4.16 7.74
CA ALA A 123 -7.53 5.30 8.44
C ALA A 123 -6.95 6.34 7.47
N ILE A 124 -6.36 5.90 6.36
CA ILE A 124 -5.79 6.78 5.33
C ILE A 124 -6.82 7.81 4.84
N SER A 125 -8.06 7.36 4.60
CA SER A 125 -9.15 8.24 4.18
C SER A 125 -9.70 9.09 5.33
N LEU A 126 -9.69 8.55 6.55
CA LEU A 126 -10.22 9.25 7.72
C LEU A 126 -9.35 10.41 8.18
N TYR A 127 -8.03 10.36 7.98
CA TYR A 127 -7.13 11.41 8.46
C TYR A 127 -7.47 12.79 7.92
N ALA A 128 -7.75 12.93 6.62
CA ALA A 128 -8.13 14.21 6.03
C ALA A 128 -9.49 14.70 6.54
N VAL A 129 -10.47 13.79 6.69
CA VAL A 129 -11.81 14.12 7.19
C VAL A 129 -11.73 14.55 8.65
N TYR A 130 -11.09 13.75 9.51
CA TYR A 130 -10.92 14.04 10.92
C TYR A 130 -10.18 15.35 11.18
N ALA A 131 -9.10 15.58 10.42
CA ALA A 131 -8.34 16.81 10.52
C ALA A 131 -9.17 18.03 10.08
N LYS A 132 -9.98 17.89 9.02
CA LYS A 132 -10.87 18.94 8.56
C LYS A 132 -11.94 19.29 9.60
N ASP A 133 -12.60 18.28 10.17
CA ASP A 133 -13.64 18.48 11.18
C ASP A 133 -13.10 19.18 12.45
N LYS A 134 -11.83 18.87 12.79
CA LYS A 134 -11.19 19.42 14.00
C LYS A 134 -10.59 20.82 13.80
N MET A 135 -10.12 21.15 12.58
CA MET A 135 -9.32 22.35 12.31
C MET A 135 -9.93 23.29 11.27
N ASN A 136 -11.01 22.89 10.62
CA ASN A 136 -11.76 23.69 9.63
C ASN A 136 -10.88 24.35 8.54
N PHE A 137 -9.90 23.59 7.98
CA PHE A 137 -9.07 24.07 6.88
C PHE A 137 -9.79 23.97 5.53
N GLU A 138 -9.30 24.67 4.52
CA GLU A 138 -9.85 24.62 3.17
C GLU A 138 -9.62 23.27 2.51
N MET A 139 -10.62 22.77 1.78
CA MET A 139 -10.50 21.48 1.06
C MET A 139 -9.40 21.48 -0.03
N SER A 140 -8.99 22.65 -0.50
CA SER A 140 -7.86 22.82 -1.42
C SER A 140 -6.54 22.29 -0.85
N GLU A 141 -6.38 22.25 0.48
CA GLU A 141 -5.21 21.68 1.16
C GLU A 141 -5.03 20.18 0.86
N ALA A 142 -6.10 19.47 0.49
CA ALA A 142 -6.01 18.08 0.07
C ALA A 142 -5.01 17.85 -1.08
N GLY A 143 -4.87 18.83 -1.97
CA GLY A 143 -3.85 18.80 -3.04
C GLY A 143 -2.42 18.82 -2.48
N ILE A 144 -2.17 19.60 -1.43
CA ILE A 144 -0.86 19.65 -0.75
C ILE A 144 -0.58 18.32 -0.05
N PHE A 145 -1.59 17.71 0.58
CA PHE A 145 -1.45 16.41 1.23
C PHE A 145 -1.02 15.33 0.23
N ILE A 146 -1.59 15.33 -0.98
CA ILE A 146 -1.19 14.42 -2.06
C ILE A 146 0.27 14.69 -2.48
N VAL A 147 0.67 15.93 -2.68
CA VAL A 147 2.05 16.29 -3.03
C VAL A 147 3.03 15.80 -1.97
N ILE A 148 2.75 16.08 -0.69
CA ILE A 148 3.60 15.64 0.43
C ILE A 148 3.70 14.11 0.44
N SER A 149 2.57 13.41 0.47
CA SER A 149 2.57 11.95 0.60
C SER A 149 3.23 11.24 -0.59
N THR A 150 3.01 11.70 -1.83
CA THR A 150 3.64 11.10 -3.01
C THR A 150 5.14 11.38 -3.10
N THR A 151 5.58 12.60 -2.79
CA THR A 151 7.02 12.94 -2.78
C THR A 151 7.76 12.15 -1.71
N VAL A 152 7.23 12.11 -0.49
CA VAL A 152 7.82 11.34 0.60
C VAL A 152 7.77 9.84 0.31
N SER A 153 6.72 9.34 -0.32
CA SER A 153 6.60 7.93 -0.71
C SER A 153 7.72 7.51 -1.68
N ALA A 154 8.05 8.34 -2.65
CA ALA A 154 9.15 8.05 -3.58
C ALA A 154 10.50 7.94 -2.86
N LEU A 155 10.80 8.92 -1.99
CA LEU A 155 12.05 8.93 -1.20
C LEU A 155 12.10 7.74 -0.24
N SER A 156 10.99 7.48 0.44
CA SER A 156 10.89 6.37 1.39
C SER A 156 11.04 5.02 0.71
N GLY A 157 10.43 4.80 -0.46
CA GLY A 157 10.59 3.55 -1.21
C GLY A 157 12.05 3.24 -1.52
N TYR A 158 12.82 4.24 -1.94
CA TYR A 158 14.24 4.10 -2.19
C TYR A 158 15.05 3.80 -0.91
N ILE A 159 14.79 4.55 0.16
CA ILE A 159 15.51 4.40 1.43
C ILE A 159 15.19 3.06 2.08
N THR A 160 13.92 2.68 2.15
CA THR A 160 13.49 1.41 2.76
C THR A 160 13.91 0.20 1.93
N GLY A 161 13.98 0.33 0.60
CA GLY A 161 14.56 -0.71 -0.26
C GLY A 161 16.00 -0.99 0.10
N LYS A 162 16.86 0.05 0.09
CA LYS A 162 18.27 -0.09 0.50
C LYS A 162 18.46 -0.57 1.94
N PHE A 163 17.61 -0.10 2.85
CA PHE A 163 17.62 -0.54 4.24
C PHE A 163 17.27 -2.04 4.34
N GLY A 164 16.22 -2.49 3.62
CA GLY A 164 15.82 -3.88 3.58
C GLY A 164 16.90 -4.81 2.97
N ASP A 165 17.56 -4.36 1.90
CA ASP A 165 18.69 -5.11 1.31
C ASP A 165 19.82 -5.33 2.32
N LYS A 166 20.11 -4.34 3.16
CA LYS A 166 21.21 -4.40 4.13
C LYS A 166 20.82 -5.08 5.44
N PHE A 167 19.64 -4.79 5.98
CA PHE A 167 19.25 -5.17 7.34
C PHE A 167 18.06 -6.15 7.40
N GLY A 168 17.60 -6.63 6.23
CA GLY A 168 16.45 -7.52 6.08
C GLY A 168 15.13 -6.77 5.86
N HIS A 169 14.31 -7.29 4.93
CA HIS A 169 13.05 -6.67 4.57
C HIS A 169 11.99 -6.78 5.67
N LYS A 170 12.11 -7.73 6.59
CA LYS A 170 11.31 -7.76 7.83
C LYS A 170 11.49 -6.48 8.64
N ASN A 171 12.74 -6.06 8.88
CA ASN A 171 13.04 -4.85 9.65
C ASN A 171 12.53 -3.58 8.91
N ALA A 172 12.68 -3.53 7.59
CA ALA A 172 12.09 -2.47 6.78
C ALA A 172 10.57 -2.42 6.93
N MET A 173 9.90 -3.57 7.02
CA MET A 173 8.46 -3.65 7.24
C MET A 173 8.04 -3.18 8.64
N VAL A 174 8.86 -3.38 9.67
CA VAL A 174 8.64 -2.80 11.01
C VAL A 174 8.64 -1.27 10.92
N PHE A 175 9.57 -0.65 10.18
CA PHE A 175 9.57 0.79 9.95
C PHE A 175 8.29 1.29 9.27
N VAL A 176 7.76 0.54 8.32
CA VAL A 176 6.48 0.84 7.66
C VAL A 176 5.33 0.88 8.68
N PHE A 177 5.24 -0.13 9.54
CA PHE A 177 4.20 -0.19 10.57
C PHE A 177 4.35 0.94 11.59
N LEU A 178 5.58 1.27 11.98
CA LEU A 178 5.87 2.40 12.85
C LEU A 178 5.49 3.73 12.19
N ALA A 179 5.74 3.90 10.89
CA ALA A 179 5.32 5.11 10.19
C ALA A 179 3.78 5.27 10.22
N TYR A 180 3.02 4.22 9.96
CA TYR A 180 1.56 4.26 10.08
C TYR A 180 1.10 4.53 11.52
N PHE A 181 1.77 3.97 12.51
CA PHE A 181 1.50 4.25 13.93
C PHE A 181 1.74 5.74 14.25
N PHE A 182 2.87 6.31 13.81
CA PHE A 182 3.15 7.73 14.04
C PHE A 182 2.21 8.66 13.26
N ALA A 183 1.73 8.27 12.07
CA ALA A 183 0.68 9.00 11.36
C ALA A 183 -0.59 9.08 12.23
N LEU A 184 -0.99 7.96 12.81
CA LEU A 184 -2.16 7.87 13.68
C LEU A 184 -1.99 8.70 14.96
N VAL A 185 -0.86 8.58 15.64
CA VAL A 185 -0.56 9.37 16.84
C VAL A 185 -0.59 10.87 16.52
N SER A 186 0.04 11.27 15.40
CA SER A 186 0.00 12.66 14.93
C SER A 186 -1.43 13.14 14.64
N ALA A 187 -2.31 12.27 14.13
CA ALA A 187 -3.70 12.61 13.88
C ALA A 187 -4.47 12.85 15.18
N LEU A 188 -4.32 11.98 16.17
CA LEU A 188 -5.01 12.12 17.46
C LEU A 188 -4.58 13.40 18.22
N TRP A 189 -3.31 13.79 18.12
CA TRP A 189 -2.76 14.99 18.76
C TRP A 189 -2.78 16.25 17.86
N ALA A 190 -3.38 16.16 16.68
CA ALA A 190 -3.39 17.27 15.75
C ALA A 190 -4.17 18.48 16.31
N THR A 191 -3.51 19.64 16.35
CA THR A 191 -4.06 20.92 16.79
C THR A 191 -3.83 22.05 15.78
N SER A 192 -3.09 21.79 14.72
CA SER A 192 -2.76 22.77 13.68
C SER A 192 -2.58 22.09 12.32
N LEU A 193 -2.63 22.88 11.25
CA LEU A 193 -2.40 22.40 9.88
C LEU A 193 -1.01 21.76 9.70
N LEU A 194 -0.01 22.23 10.48
CA LEU A 194 1.33 21.62 10.47
C LEU A 194 1.29 20.16 10.92
N HIS A 195 0.50 19.82 11.94
CA HIS A 195 0.34 18.43 12.37
C HIS A 195 -0.31 17.59 11.26
N VAL A 196 -1.22 18.16 10.47
CA VAL A 196 -1.81 17.45 9.33
C VAL A 196 -0.76 17.14 8.27
N TYR A 197 0.13 18.09 7.94
CA TYR A 197 1.25 17.81 7.04
C TYR A 197 2.15 16.69 7.55
N ILE A 198 2.42 16.64 8.85
CA ILE A 198 3.20 15.57 9.49
C ILE A 198 2.51 14.21 9.32
N ILE A 199 1.18 14.14 9.45
CA ILE A 199 0.41 12.91 9.18
C ILE A 199 0.71 12.41 7.75
N PHE A 200 0.64 13.29 6.75
CA PHE A 200 0.86 12.92 5.36
C PHE A 200 2.33 12.63 5.03
N VAL A 201 3.29 13.18 5.79
CA VAL A 201 4.70 12.75 5.74
C VAL A 201 4.82 11.30 6.21
N PHE A 202 4.27 10.94 7.37
CA PHE A 202 4.33 9.56 7.87
C PHE A 202 3.53 8.58 6.98
N LEU A 203 2.40 9.00 6.43
CA LEU A 203 1.68 8.21 5.42
C LEU A 203 2.54 7.95 4.18
N GLY A 204 3.23 8.97 3.68
CA GLY A 204 4.16 8.82 2.56
C GLY A 204 5.27 7.83 2.86
N ILE A 205 5.88 7.92 4.07
CA ILE A 205 6.89 6.95 4.52
C ILE A 205 6.32 5.52 4.50
N GLY A 206 5.14 5.35 5.08
CA GLY A 206 4.45 4.05 5.12
C GLY A 206 4.14 3.51 3.74
N MET A 207 3.57 4.31 2.83
CA MET A 207 3.18 3.89 1.48
C MET A 207 4.37 3.48 0.62
N GLY A 208 5.44 4.29 0.58
CA GLY A 208 6.64 3.98 -0.20
C GLY A 208 7.37 2.76 0.34
N GLY A 209 7.55 2.71 1.66
CA GLY A 209 8.20 1.58 2.31
C GLY A 209 7.39 0.28 2.20
N TRP A 210 6.05 0.36 2.25
CA TRP A 210 5.18 -0.80 2.04
C TRP A 210 5.40 -1.45 0.68
N LEU A 211 5.39 -0.66 -0.39
CA LEU A 211 5.49 -1.20 -1.75
C LEU A 211 6.80 -1.97 -1.96
N THR A 212 7.91 -1.44 -1.45
CA THR A 212 9.22 -2.07 -1.59
C THR A 212 9.41 -3.25 -0.64
N SER A 213 9.13 -3.05 0.66
CA SER A 213 9.42 -4.07 1.69
C SER A 213 8.45 -5.25 1.64
N ALA A 214 7.15 -5.00 1.38
CA ALA A 214 6.17 -6.08 1.34
C ALA A 214 6.38 -7.02 0.16
N MET A 215 6.72 -6.47 -1.02
CA MET A 215 7.04 -7.30 -2.19
C MET A 215 8.31 -8.10 -1.97
N SER A 216 9.42 -7.45 -1.56
CA SER A 216 10.69 -8.13 -1.33
C SER A 216 10.58 -9.23 -0.29
N LEU A 217 9.82 -8.98 0.79
CA LEU A 217 9.63 -9.98 1.85
C LEU A 217 8.85 -11.22 1.35
N ILE A 218 7.88 -11.04 0.44
CA ILE A 218 7.19 -12.17 -0.18
C ILE A 218 8.15 -12.98 -1.08
N TYR A 219 9.03 -12.31 -1.83
CA TYR A 219 10.08 -12.99 -2.60
C TYR A 219 11.02 -13.81 -1.70
N GLU A 220 11.44 -13.24 -0.56
CA GLU A 220 12.28 -13.94 0.41
C GLU A 220 11.58 -15.16 1.03
N PHE A 221 10.28 -15.06 1.34
CA PHE A 221 9.49 -16.21 1.83
C PHE A 221 9.26 -17.29 0.79
N ALA A 222 9.17 -16.92 -0.48
CA ALA A 222 8.99 -17.87 -1.57
C ALA A 222 10.25 -18.67 -1.84
N GLY A 223 11.45 -18.07 -1.68
CA GLY A 223 12.72 -18.71 -2.00
C GLY A 223 12.70 -19.34 -3.40
N ASP A 224 12.98 -20.65 -3.48
CA ASP A 224 12.91 -21.43 -4.73
C ASP A 224 11.46 -21.82 -5.13
N GLY A 225 10.46 -21.48 -4.31
CA GLY A 225 9.06 -21.81 -4.54
C GLY A 225 8.39 -20.93 -5.60
N ASP A 226 7.13 -21.24 -5.93
CA ASP A 226 6.35 -20.44 -6.89
C ASP A 226 5.90 -19.13 -6.27
N ILE A 227 6.61 -18.05 -6.60
CA ILE A 227 6.38 -16.68 -6.13
C ILE A 227 4.93 -16.23 -6.36
N LYS A 228 4.31 -16.64 -7.49
CA LYS A 228 2.92 -16.26 -7.83
C LYS A 228 1.93 -16.78 -6.79
N ILE A 229 2.17 -17.99 -6.29
CA ILE A 229 1.33 -18.61 -5.26
C ILE A 229 1.45 -17.84 -3.94
N TYR A 230 2.64 -17.44 -3.53
CA TYR A 230 2.84 -16.66 -2.31
C TYR A 230 2.16 -15.28 -2.38
N PHE A 231 2.23 -14.58 -3.53
CA PHE A 231 1.50 -13.33 -3.74
C PHE A 231 -0.02 -13.55 -3.73
N ALA A 232 -0.51 -14.52 -4.52
CA ALA A 232 -1.94 -14.83 -4.59
C ALA A 232 -2.51 -15.22 -3.22
N LEU A 233 -1.75 -15.99 -2.44
CA LEU A 233 -2.12 -16.42 -1.10
C LEU A 233 -2.17 -15.25 -0.13
N THR A 234 -1.16 -14.38 -0.18
CA THR A 234 -1.11 -13.18 0.66
C THR A 234 -2.31 -12.28 0.41
N ASP A 235 -2.59 -11.97 -0.86
CA ASP A 235 -3.71 -11.10 -1.23
C ASP A 235 -5.06 -11.75 -0.91
N SER A 236 -5.24 -13.05 -1.22
CA SER A 236 -6.49 -13.76 -0.96
C SER A 236 -6.82 -13.88 0.52
N LEU A 237 -5.79 -14.06 1.37
CA LEU A 237 -5.99 -14.16 2.82
C LEU A 237 -6.20 -12.79 3.48
N THR A 238 -5.62 -11.72 2.95
CA THR A 238 -5.76 -10.37 3.53
C THR A 238 -7.00 -9.62 3.03
N ALA A 239 -7.45 -9.85 1.80
CA ALA A 239 -8.56 -9.14 1.18
C ALA A 239 -9.89 -9.16 1.99
N PRO A 240 -10.35 -10.28 2.59
CA PRO A 240 -11.55 -10.28 3.43
C PRO A 240 -11.43 -9.36 4.63
N PHE A 241 -10.24 -9.26 5.22
CA PHE A 241 -9.99 -8.40 6.40
C PHE A 241 -9.90 -6.92 6.01
N VAL A 242 -9.39 -6.61 4.81
CA VAL A 242 -9.47 -5.24 4.25
C VAL A 242 -10.93 -4.83 4.11
N LEU A 243 -11.76 -5.66 3.48
CA LEU A 243 -13.19 -5.37 3.33
C LEU A 243 -13.87 -5.20 4.69
N LEU A 244 -13.60 -6.12 5.61
CA LEU A 244 -14.15 -6.07 6.97
C LEU A 244 -13.73 -4.79 7.70
N SER A 245 -12.48 -4.38 7.61
CA SER A 245 -11.99 -3.15 8.26
C SER A 245 -12.68 -1.91 7.71
N ILE A 246 -12.92 -1.83 6.40
CA ILE A 246 -13.64 -0.71 5.77
C ILE A 246 -15.11 -0.68 6.22
N ILE A 247 -15.79 -1.83 6.22
CA ILE A 247 -17.18 -1.94 6.65
C ILE A 247 -17.32 -1.57 8.13
N LEU A 248 -16.48 -2.14 9.00
CA LEU A 248 -16.51 -1.84 10.43
C LEU A 248 -16.25 -0.36 10.71
N THR A 249 -15.28 0.24 10.03
CA THR A 249 -15.01 1.67 10.14
C THR A 249 -16.21 2.51 9.71
N GLY A 250 -16.85 2.18 8.59
CA GLY A 250 -18.06 2.88 8.12
C GLY A 250 -19.24 2.80 9.09
N ILE A 251 -19.38 1.69 9.81
CA ILE A 251 -20.44 1.49 10.83
C ILE A 251 -20.07 2.16 12.16
N CYS A 252 -18.80 2.06 12.57
CA CYS A 252 -18.36 2.51 13.89
C CYS A 252 -18.12 4.03 13.94
N ALA A 253 -17.61 4.64 12.88
CA ALA A 253 -17.26 6.07 12.88
C ALA A 253 -18.47 6.99 13.14
N PRO A 254 -19.67 6.78 12.54
CA PRO A 254 -20.85 7.58 12.87
C PRO A 254 -21.40 7.35 14.28
N ARG A 255 -21.14 6.18 14.89
CA ARG A 255 -21.70 5.79 16.20
C ARG A 255 -20.81 6.19 17.36
N PHE A 256 -19.50 6.02 17.21
CA PHE A 256 -18.52 6.18 18.29
C PHE A 256 -17.59 7.37 18.08
N GLY A 257 -17.67 8.03 16.92
CA GLY A 257 -16.76 9.09 16.50
C GLY A 257 -15.50 8.55 15.83
N ILE A 258 -14.90 9.39 14.97
CA ILE A 258 -13.69 9.04 14.21
C ILE A 258 -12.50 8.77 15.15
N GLU A 259 -12.39 9.54 16.25
CA GLU A 259 -11.29 9.40 17.21
C GLU A 259 -11.26 8.01 17.86
N ALA A 260 -12.41 7.51 18.32
CA ALA A 260 -12.50 6.15 18.88
C ALA A 260 -12.12 5.07 17.87
N VAL A 261 -12.52 5.24 16.61
CA VAL A 261 -12.14 4.32 15.52
C VAL A 261 -10.64 4.36 15.26
N LEU A 262 -10.03 5.55 15.23
CA LEU A 262 -8.57 5.68 15.05
C LEU A 262 -7.82 5.02 16.22
N ILE A 263 -8.26 5.17 17.47
CA ILE A 263 -7.66 4.47 18.62
C ILE A 263 -7.77 2.95 18.43
N GLY A 264 -8.93 2.44 18.02
CA GLY A 264 -9.11 1.02 17.71
C GLY A 264 -8.14 0.52 16.63
N ILE A 265 -7.98 1.27 15.54
CA ILE A 265 -7.02 0.98 14.47
C ILE A 265 -5.58 0.97 15.04
N GLY A 266 -5.25 1.92 15.93
CA GLY A 266 -3.95 1.97 16.58
C GLY A 266 -3.60 0.70 17.36
N ILE A 267 -4.58 0.13 18.07
CA ILE A 267 -4.39 -1.15 18.77
C ILE A 267 -4.03 -2.26 17.78
N PHE A 268 -4.71 -2.37 16.64
CA PHE A 268 -4.38 -3.36 15.62
C PHE A 268 -3.00 -3.13 15.00
N ILE A 269 -2.59 -1.88 14.77
CA ILE A 269 -1.24 -1.57 14.28
C ILE A 269 -0.19 -2.02 15.29
N VAL A 270 -0.36 -1.71 16.58
CA VAL A 270 0.57 -2.12 17.65
C VAL A 270 0.67 -3.63 17.77
N LEU A 271 -0.47 -4.33 17.72
CA LEU A 271 -0.50 -5.79 17.70
C LEU A 271 0.19 -6.36 16.44
N GLY A 272 0.02 -5.69 15.29
CA GLY A 272 0.71 -6.03 14.04
C GLY A 272 2.23 -5.87 14.15
N ILE A 273 2.70 -4.77 14.76
CA ILE A 273 4.13 -4.55 15.03
C ILE A 273 4.66 -5.65 15.96
N PHE A 274 3.96 -5.90 17.07
CA PHE A 274 4.35 -6.94 18.02
C PHE A 274 4.45 -8.31 17.33
N SER A 275 3.44 -8.69 16.55
CA SER A 275 3.44 -9.94 15.80
C SER A 275 4.60 -10.02 14.79
N LEU A 276 4.87 -8.95 14.07
CA LEU A 276 5.96 -8.92 13.09
C LEU A 276 7.33 -8.99 13.77
N VAL A 277 7.52 -8.32 14.89
CA VAL A 277 8.81 -8.29 15.61
C VAL A 277 9.09 -9.62 16.30
N PHE A 278 8.13 -10.17 17.04
CA PHE A 278 8.35 -11.30 17.95
C PHE A 278 7.95 -12.66 17.38
N LEU A 279 6.95 -12.72 16.49
CA LEU A 279 6.47 -13.99 15.94
C LEU A 279 7.02 -14.31 14.55
N THR A 280 7.45 -13.27 13.80
CA THR A 280 8.01 -13.46 12.46
C THR A 280 9.53 -13.35 12.53
N LYS A 281 10.23 -14.30 11.94
CA LYS A 281 11.68 -14.28 11.80
C LYS A 281 12.07 -13.77 10.41
N ASP A 282 13.25 -13.14 10.28
CA ASP A 282 13.72 -12.69 8.97
C ASP A 282 14.03 -13.91 8.08
N PRO A 283 13.47 -14.00 6.86
CA PRO A 283 13.74 -15.15 5.99
C PRO A 283 15.22 -15.29 5.62
N LYS A 284 15.97 -14.20 5.59
CA LYS A 284 17.43 -14.21 5.35
C LYS A 284 18.24 -15.00 6.39
N ASP A 285 17.69 -15.17 7.60
CA ASP A 285 18.38 -15.90 8.65
C ASP A 285 18.33 -17.43 8.44
N TYR A 286 17.63 -17.90 7.40
CA TYR A 286 17.41 -19.32 7.10
C TYR A 286 17.76 -19.75 5.67
N SER A 287 18.22 -18.81 4.82
CA SER A 287 18.66 -19.06 3.44
C SER A 287 20.14 -19.44 3.35
#